data_c93cec2d95864a2c442337a2d831497f
#
_entry.id   c93cec2d95864a2c442337a2d831497f
#
_cell.length_a   1.000
_cell.length_b   1.000
_cell.length_c   1.000
_cell.angle_alpha   90.00
_cell.angle_beta   90.00
_cell.angle_gamma   90.00
#
_symmetry.space_group_name_H-M   'P 1'
#
loop_
_entity.id
_entity.type
_entity.pdbx_description
1 polymer ?
#
loop_
_entity_poly.entity_id
_entity_poly.type
_entity_poly.pdbx_seq_one_letter_code
_entity_poly.pdbx_strand_id
1 'polypeptide(L)'
;MKLLRMTPGKGDVLLAEGDPSNAEDEERLIEEFRRQLDLGMWAAVPLEGEAGRREATMVRDFSEIPKAAERVIFFPRAAGGRR
;
A
#
# COMPACT_ATOMS: atom_id res chain seq x y z
N MET A 1 -5.35 -0.35 9.56
CA MET A 1 -4.54 -0.33 8.32
C MET A 1 -4.74 0.99 7.60
N LYS A 2 -3.66 1.59 7.18
CA LYS A 2 -3.68 2.84 6.43
C LYS A 2 -3.15 2.60 5.02
N LEU A 3 -3.84 3.14 4.04
CA LEU A 3 -3.37 3.12 2.66
C LEU A 3 -2.85 4.51 2.35
N LEU A 4 -1.57 4.58 2.01
CA LEU A 4 -0.88 5.85 1.79
C LEU A 4 -0.31 5.87 0.38
N ARG A 5 -0.26 7.06 -0.21
CA ARG A 5 0.36 7.23 -1.51
C ARG A 5 1.56 8.15 -1.38
N MET A 6 2.69 7.70 -1.87
CA MET A 6 3.89 8.52 -1.89
C MET A 6 3.75 9.56 -2.99
N THR A 7 3.81 10.83 -2.61
CA THR A 7 3.67 11.92 -3.55
C THR A 7 4.94 12.75 -3.55
N PRO A 8 5.61 12.87 -4.68
CA PRO A 8 6.84 13.65 -4.73
C PRO A 8 6.63 15.08 -4.22
N GLY A 9 7.51 15.49 -3.33
CA GLY A 9 7.44 16.83 -2.75
C GLY A 9 6.45 17.02 -1.63
N LYS A 10 5.60 16.04 -1.37
CA LYS A 10 4.57 16.16 -0.33
C LYS A 10 4.60 15.05 0.70
N GLY A 11 5.45 14.05 0.50
CA GLY A 11 5.49 12.91 1.39
C GLY A 11 4.30 11.98 1.18
N ASP A 12 3.89 11.30 2.23
CA ASP A 12 2.81 10.32 2.14
C ASP A 12 1.45 10.98 2.33
N VAL A 13 0.52 10.66 1.44
CA VAL A 13 -0.85 11.15 1.52
C VAL A 13 -1.75 9.99 1.92
N LEU A 14 -2.55 10.18 2.95
CA LEU A 14 -3.49 9.16 3.39
C LEU A 14 -4.65 9.05 2.41
N LEU A 15 -4.86 7.86 1.86
CA LEU A 15 -5.93 7.59 0.91
C LEU A 15 -7.15 6.97 1.57
N ALA A 16 -6.91 6.06 2.50
CA ALA A 16 -7.98 5.38 3.21
C ALA A 16 -7.42 4.79 4.49
N GLU A 17 -8.30 4.60 5.45
CA GLU A 17 -7.92 4.01 6.72
C GLU A 17 -9.09 3.18 7.23
N GLY A 18 -8.80 2.03 7.81
CA GLY A 18 -9.82 1.19 8.37
C GLY A 18 -9.24 -0.05 9.01
N ASP A 19 -10.12 -0.85 9.60
CA ASP A 19 -9.78 -2.10 10.24
C ASP A 19 -10.11 -3.25 9.28
N PRO A 20 -9.11 -3.99 8.79
CA PRO A 20 -9.39 -5.08 7.85
C PRO A 20 -10.18 -6.23 8.46
N SER A 21 -10.34 -6.25 9.78
CA SER A 21 -11.20 -7.24 10.43
C SER A 21 -12.66 -6.85 10.40
N ASN A 22 -12.96 -5.59 10.07
CA ASN A 22 -14.31 -5.10 9.94
C ASN A 22 -14.72 -5.20 8.47
N ALA A 23 -15.83 -5.87 8.18
CA ALA A 23 -16.22 -6.14 6.81
C ALA A 23 -16.41 -4.88 5.95
N GLU A 24 -17.02 -3.85 6.52
CA GLU A 24 -17.24 -2.62 5.77
C GLU A 24 -15.92 -1.88 5.49
N ASP A 25 -15.04 -1.86 6.49
CA ASP A 25 -13.74 -1.23 6.32
C ASP A 25 -12.90 -2.00 5.31
N GLU A 26 -12.92 -3.33 5.40
CA GLU A 26 -12.16 -4.14 4.47
C GLU A 26 -12.61 -3.89 3.03
N GLU A 27 -13.89 -3.77 2.81
CA GLU A 27 -14.42 -3.50 1.48
C GLU A 27 -13.91 -2.18 0.92
N ARG A 28 -13.91 -1.13 1.74
CA ARG A 28 -13.38 0.16 1.33
C ARG A 28 -11.88 0.11 1.05
N LEU A 29 -11.15 -0.61 1.89
CA LEU A 29 -9.71 -0.77 1.70
C LEU A 29 -9.41 -1.51 0.41
N ILE A 30 -10.14 -2.58 0.12
CA ILE A 30 -9.97 -3.33 -1.12
C ILE A 30 -10.26 -2.46 -2.34
N GLU A 31 -11.32 -1.68 -2.29
CA GLU A 31 -11.69 -0.80 -3.37
C GLU A 31 -10.59 0.21 -3.68
N GLU A 32 -10.06 0.86 -2.64
CA GLU A 32 -9.00 1.84 -2.84
C GLU A 32 -7.71 1.16 -3.31
N PHE A 33 -7.41 -0.02 -2.77
CA PHE A 33 -6.25 -0.77 -3.19
C PHE A 33 -6.31 -1.07 -4.71
N ARG A 34 -7.44 -1.58 -5.16
CA ARG A 34 -7.63 -1.89 -6.58
C ARG A 34 -7.52 -0.65 -7.45
N ARG A 35 -8.10 0.44 -6.97
CA ARG A 35 -8.07 1.68 -7.73
C ARG A 35 -6.63 2.15 -7.95
N GLN A 36 -5.79 2.08 -6.92
CA GLN A 36 -4.41 2.50 -7.05
C GLN A 36 -3.65 1.60 -8.03
N LEU A 37 -3.88 0.30 -7.99
CA LEU A 37 -3.23 -0.60 -8.95
C LEU A 37 -3.70 -0.32 -10.38
N ASP A 38 -4.99 -0.01 -10.56
CA ASP A 38 -5.51 0.34 -11.87
C ASP A 38 -4.91 1.64 -12.40
N LEU A 39 -4.52 2.52 -11.50
CA LEU A 39 -3.84 3.76 -11.88
C LEU A 39 -2.37 3.55 -12.21
N GLY A 40 -1.88 2.32 -12.10
CA GLY A 40 -0.50 2.01 -12.42
C GLY A 40 0.44 2.12 -11.24
N MET A 41 -0.09 2.20 -10.03
CA MET A 41 0.75 2.25 -8.84
C MET A 41 1.22 0.87 -8.42
N TRP A 42 2.34 0.83 -7.74
CA TRP A 42 2.82 -0.38 -7.08
C TRP A 42 2.48 -0.27 -5.61
N ALA A 43 2.25 -1.41 -4.96
CA ALA A 43 1.92 -1.44 -3.54
C ALA A 43 3.01 -2.18 -2.78
N ALA A 44 3.44 -1.60 -1.67
CA ALA A 44 4.45 -2.21 -0.82
C ALA A 44 3.96 -2.21 0.62
N VAL A 45 4.21 -3.32 1.31
CA VAL A 45 3.90 -3.44 2.73
C VAL A 45 5.21 -3.33 3.49
N PRO A 46 5.43 -2.25 4.25
CA PRO A 46 6.66 -2.14 5.04
C PRO A 46 6.67 -3.19 6.14
N LEU A 47 7.79 -3.84 6.30
CA LEU A 47 8.00 -4.83 7.34
C LEU A 47 9.20 -4.41 8.17
N GLU A 48 9.14 -4.69 9.47
CA GLU A 48 10.31 -4.49 10.29
C GLU A 48 11.15 -5.74 10.21
N GLY A 49 12.32 -5.62 9.62
CA GLY A 49 13.25 -6.72 9.56
C GLY A 49 14.04 -6.83 10.84
N GLU A 50 14.74 -7.93 10.99
CA GLU A 50 15.62 -8.13 12.13
C GLU A 50 16.76 -7.10 12.11
N ALA A 51 17.23 -6.76 13.28
CA ALA A 51 18.32 -5.81 13.44
C ALA A 51 18.02 -4.41 12.93
N GLY A 52 16.75 -4.03 12.93
CA GLY A 52 16.34 -2.69 12.54
C GLY A 52 16.33 -2.43 11.05
N ARG A 53 16.46 -3.46 10.25
CA ARG A 53 16.39 -3.29 8.81
C ARG A 53 14.99 -2.93 8.39
N ARG A 54 14.91 -2.03 7.44
CA ARG A 54 13.65 -1.69 6.82
C ARG A 54 13.50 -2.51 5.56
N GLU A 55 12.45 -3.27 5.51
CA GLU A 55 12.15 -4.11 4.36
C GLU A 55 10.74 -3.81 3.89
N ALA A 56 10.47 -4.11 2.65
CA ALA A 56 9.13 -3.96 2.12
C ALA A 56 8.83 -5.13 1.20
N THR A 57 7.62 -5.62 1.28
CA THR A 57 7.15 -6.69 0.41
C THR A 57 6.20 -6.10 -0.60
N MET A 58 6.48 -6.35 -1.88
CA MET A 58 5.58 -5.91 -2.94
C MET A 58 4.39 -6.83 -3.00
N VAL A 59 3.20 -6.25 -3.13
CA VAL A 59 1.98 -7.03 -3.20
C VAL A 59 1.15 -6.60 -4.41
N ARG A 60 0.43 -7.52 -5.00
CA ARG A 60 -0.44 -7.26 -6.14
C ARG A 60 -1.90 -7.53 -5.83
N ASP A 61 -2.16 -8.17 -4.71
CA ASP A 61 -3.51 -8.52 -4.32
C ASP A 61 -3.67 -8.16 -2.85
N PHE A 62 -4.81 -7.61 -2.51
CA PHE A 62 -5.08 -7.26 -1.13
C PHE A 62 -4.96 -8.47 -0.19
N SER A 63 -5.30 -9.65 -0.67
CA SER A 63 -5.19 -10.87 0.14
C SER A 63 -3.76 -11.22 0.53
N GLU A 64 -2.77 -10.67 -0.17
CA GLU A 64 -1.37 -10.89 0.18
C GLU A 64 -0.92 -10.03 1.35
N ILE A 65 -1.71 -9.06 1.76
CA ILE A 65 -1.36 -8.15 2.83
C ILE A 65 -1.69 -8.80 4.17
N PRO A 66 -0.71 -8.93 5.08
CA PRO A 66 -1.02 -9.43 6.41
C PRO A 66 -2.03 -8.54 7.11
N LYS A 67 -3.01 -9.14 7.78
CA LYS A 67 -4.03 -8.35 8.48
C LYS A 67 -3.44 -7.49 9.59
N ALA A 68 -2.29 -7.88 10.10
CA ALA A 68 -1.59 -7.10 11.11
C ALA A 68 -0.78 -5.95 10.54
N ALA A 69 -0.72 -5.82 9.22
CA ALA A 69 0.03 -4.72 8.61
C ALA A 69 -0.60 -3.39 8.98
N GLU A 70 0.23 -2.47 9.41
CA GLU A 70 -0.27 -1.16 9.82
C GLU A 70 -0.53 -0.23 8.64
N ARG A 71 0.22 -0.42 7.56
CA ARG A 71 0.08 0.46 6.40
C ARG A 71 0.53 -0.23 5.13
N VAL A 72 0.01 0.29 4.02
CA VAL A 72 0.42 -0.10 2.68
C VAL A 72 0.77 1.20 1.96
N ILE A 73 1.90 1.23 1.28
CA ILE A 73 2.35 2.42 0.59
C ILE A 73 2.28 2.19 -0.91
N PHE A 74 1.59 3.09 -1.60
CA PHE A 74 1.52 3.08 -3.05
C PHE A 74 2.49 4.09 -3.61
N PHE A 75 3.18 3.71 -4.68
CA PHE A 75 4.12 4.61 -5.34
C PHE A 75 4.06 4.37 -6.84
N PRO A 76 4.37 5.40 -7.65
CA PRO A 76 4.28 5.24 -9.08
C PRO A 76 5.34 4.27 -9.60
N ARG A 77 4.98 3.54 -10.63
CA ARG A 77 5.95 2.69 -11.29
C ARG A 77 7.05 3.57 -11.87
N ALA A 78 8.24 3.02 -11.92
CA ALA A 78 9.32 3.73 -12.55
C ALA A 78 8.96 3.97 -14.01
N ALA A 79 8.83 5.22 -14.35
CA ALA A 79 8.41 5.58 -15.70
C ALA A 79 9.50 5.31 -16.70
N GLY A 80 10.56 4.93 -16.28
CA GLY A 80 11.62 4.58 -17.16
C GLY A 80 11.28 3.50 -18.00
N GLY A 81 11.00 3.61 -18.26
CA GLY A 81 10.71 2.78 -18.76
C GLY A 81 10.53 2.86 -20.06
N ARG A 82 10.60 3.50 -19.94
CA ARG A 82 10.52 3.55 -20.78
C ARG A 82 10.84 3.34 -21.55
N ARG A 83 10.91 3.33 -21.94
CA ARG A 83 11.17 3.27 -22.56
C ARG A 83 11.35 3.17 -23.00
#